data_3dc013559af2125fa55fce9b6f524808
#
_entry.id   3dc013559af2125fa55fce9b6f524808
#
_cell.length_a   1.000
_cell.length_b   1.000
_cell.length_c   1.000
_cell.angle_alpha   90.00
_cell.angle_beta   90.00
_cell.angle_gamma   90.00
#
_symmetry.space_group_name_H-M   'P 1'
#
loop_
_entity.id
_entity.type
_entity.pdbx_description
1 polymer ?
#
loop_
_entity_poly.entity_id
_entity_poly.type
_entity_poly.pdbx_seq_one_letter_code
_entity_poly.pdbx_strand_id
1 'polypeptide(L)'
;MAFFKIEYNSKVLGMERQVNVIYPDASELTAAEVDDNDIPVLYLLHGMGGNENSWQKRTNIERLLRHTNLIVVMPSTDLGWYTNTASGLPYYDAIAIELPRVLKRFFPNMTNKREKTFIAGLSMGGYGAYKIALSTDKFSHAASFSGALAMGMDGQDPAAVVGESVAYWQGVFGDLSKNVARQHALSTLAESSDKKTKFYAWCGYEDFLYQANEFAIKELKALGLDITYCNDRGKHEWYYWNQQLESLLEWLPINYVKEERLS
;
A
#
# COMPACT_ATOMS: atom_id res chain seq x y z
N MET A 1 -0.65 18.74 12.12
CA MET A 1 -0.51 17.25 12.07
C MET A 1 0.48 16.79 13.13
N ALA A 2 0.15 15.77 13.91
CA ALA A 2 1.11 15.11 14.80
C ALA A 2 1.82 13.96 14.07
N PHE A 3 3.13 13.82 14.29
CA PHE A 3 3.93 12.76 13.68
C PHE A 3 4.53 11.88 14.76
N PHE A 4 4.29 10.57 14.68
CA PHE A 4 4.78 9.58 15.62
C PHE A 4 5.77 8.63 14.95
N LYS A 5 6.90 8.41 15.61
CA LYS A 5 7.81 7.29 15.34
C LYS A 5 7.63 6.28 16.45
N ILE A 6 7.16 5.10 16.09
CA ILE A 6 6.82 4.05 17.06
C ILE A 6 7.72 2.87 16.81
N GLU A 7 8.44 2.46 17.83
CA GLU A 7 9.12 1.17 17.88
C GLU A 7 8.30 0.21 18.74
N TYR A 8 8.09 -0.99 18.23
CA TYR A 8 7.33 -2.02 18.92
C TYR A 8 7.96 -3.39 18.69
N ASN A 9 7.82 -4.28 19.66
CA ASN A 9 8.23 -5.68 19.49
C ASN A 9 7.16 -6.44 18.72
N SER A 10 7.50 -6.86 17.49
CA SER A 10 6.65 -7.74 16.71
C SER A 10 6.78 -9.17 17.21
N LYS A 11 5.70 -9.73 17.72
CA LYS A 11 5.65 -11.15 18.12
C LYS A 11 5.70 -12.07 16.93
N VAL A 12 5.13 -11.62 15.80
CA VAL A 12 5.05 -12.37 14.54
C VAL A 12 6.44 -12.52 13.93
N LEU A 13 7.24 -11.44 13.89
CA LEU A 13 8.60 -11.45 13.34
C LEU A 13 9.67 -11.83 14.39
N GLY A 14 9.35 -11.77 15.70
CA GLY A 14 10.32 -12.03 16.76
C GLY A 14 11.42 -10.97 16.88
N MET A 15 11.13 -9.73 16.45
CA MET A 15 12.10 -8.62 16.46
C MET A 15 11.41 -7.27 16.63
N GLU A 16 12.21 -6.27 17.01
CA GLU A 16 11.75 -4.88 17.07
C GLU A 16 11.48 -4.34 15.64
N ARG A 17 10.35 -3.64 15.49
CA ARG A 17 9.92 -3.04 14.23
C ARG A 17 9.56 -1.60 14.43
N GLN A 18 9.73 -0.81 13.39
CA GLN A 18 9.35 0.60 13.37
C GLN A 18 8.17 0.84 12.45
N VAL A 19 7.33 1.78 12.85
CA VAL A 19 6.22 2.31 12.06
C VAL A 19 6.10 3.80 12.31
N ASN A 20 5.95 4.58 11.23
CA ASN A 20 5.63 5.99 11.31
C ASN A 20 4.13 6.19 11.15
N VAL A 21 3.58 7.13 11.93
CA VAL A 21 2.16 7.47 11.88
C VAL A 21 1.99 8.98 11.81
N ILE A 22 1.25 9.45 10.81
CA ILE A 22 0.73 10.81 10.76
C ILE A 22 -0.67 10.76 11.37
N TYR A 23 -0.92 11.62 12.36
CA TYR A 23 -2.18 11.68 13.08
C TYR A 23 -2.79 13.07 12.93
N PRO A 24 -4.10 13.20 12.68
CA PRO A 24 -4.74 14.50 12.54
C PRO A 24 -4.64 15.30 13.84
N ASP A 25 -4.31 16.59 13.72
CA ASP A 25 -4.24 17.50 14.86
C ASP A 25 -5.54 18.29 14.93
N ALA A 26 -6.29 18.14 16.01
CA ALA A 26 -7.59 18.79 16.18
C ALA A 26 -7.50 20.32 16.09
N SER A 27 -6.33 20.93 16.40
CA SER A 27 -6.12 22.36 16.27
C SER A 27 -6.07 22.86 14.83
N GLU A 28 -5.84 21.97 13.87
CA GLU A 28 -5.76 22.28 12.44
C GLU A 28 -7.02 21.86 11.66
N LEU A 29 -7.97 21.19 12.34
CA LEU A 29 -9.23 20.77 11.76
C LEU A 29 -10.36 21.71 12.17
N THR A 30 -11.36 21.88 11.29
CA THR A 30 -12.59 22.58 11.68
C THR A 30 -13.46 21.67 12.54
N ALA A 31 -14.28 22.24 13.44
CA ALA A 31 -15.13 21.48 14.34
C ALA A 31 -16.10 20.53 13.62
N ALA A 32 -16.45 20.81 12.36
CA ALA A 32 -17.30 19.97 11.53
C ALA A 32 -16.56 18.75 10.94
N GLU A 33 -15.22 18.75 10.96
CA GLU A 33 -14.37 17.71 10.37
C GLU A 33 -13.83 16.72 11.39
N VAL A 34 -13.99 17.04 12.69
CA VAL A 34 -13.48 16.22 13.78
C VAL A 34 -14.49 15.14 14.16
N ASP A 35 -14.27 13.91 13.68
CA ASP A 35 -14.87 12.72 14.30
C ASP A 35 -13.78 12.04 15.14
N ASP A 36 -13.67 12.47 16.39
CA ASP A 36 -12.61 12.01 17.30
C ASP A 36 -12.71 10.52 17.68
N ASN A 37 -13.82 9.86 17.34
CA ASN A 37 -14.08 8.50 17.81
C ASN A 37 -13.93 7.42 16.74
N ASP A 38 -13.84 7.77 15.46
CA ASP A 38 -13.83 6.81 14.36
C ASP A 38 -13.05 7.37 13.14
N ILE A 39 -11.78 7.67 13.34
CA ILE A 39 -10.92 8.32 12.35
C ILE A 39 -10.54 7.33 11.25
N PRO A 40 -10.77 7.65 9.95
CA PRO A 40 -10.34 6.83 8.84
C PRO A 40 -8.82 6.57 8.87
N VAL A 41 -8.40 5.44 8.31
CA VAL A 41 -6.99 5.06 8.28
C VAL A 41 -6.53 4.62 6.89
N LEU A 42 -5.40 5.15 6.46
CA LEU A 42 -4.67 4.75 5.25
C LEU A 42 -3.34 4.08 5.63
N TYR A 43 -3.16 2.83 5.24
CA TYR A 43 -1.86 2.15 5.28
C TYR A 43 -1.10 2.49 3.99
N LEU A 44 0.06 3.13 4.11
CA LEU A 44 0.84 3.62 2.98
C LEU A 44 2.19 2.90 2.89
N LEU A 45 2.29 2.00 1.92
CA LEU A 45 3.35 1.00 1.80
C LEU A 45 4.52 1.51 0.94
N HIS A 46 5.75 1.30 1.41
CA HIS A 46 6.96 1.68 0.69
C HIS A 46 7.31 0.69 -0.43
N GLY A 47 8.14 1.14 -1.39
CA GLY A 47 8.72 0.32 -2.44
C GLY A 47 10.00 -0.41 -1.99
N MET A 48 10.57 -1.22 -2.88
CA MET A 48 11.82 -1.95 -2.66
C MET A 48 12.96 -0.97 -2.32
N GLY A 49 13.78 -1.32 -1.32
CA GLY A 49 14.84 -0.45 -0.82
C GLY A 49 14.37 0.74 0.05
N GLY A 50 13.06 0.86 0.30
CA GLY A 50 12.48 1.84 1.22
C GLY A 50 12.27 1.29 2.63
N ASN A 51 11.67 2.14 3.47
CA ASN A 51 11.26 1.82 4.83
C ASN A 51 10.12 2.75 5.27
N GLU A 52 9.76 2.72 6.55
CA GLU A 52 8.71 3.54 7.17
C GLU A 52 8.89 5.05 7.00
N ASN A 53 10.12 5.51 6.71
CA ASN A 53 10.42 6.94 6.52
C ASN A 53 10.26 7.42 5.07
N SER A 54 10.11 6.51 4.11
CA SER A 54 10.24 6.82 2.69
C SER A 54 9.22 7.85 2.20
N TRP A 55 7.96 7.67 2.53
CA TRP A 55 6.89 8.56 2.12
C TRP A 55 7.03 9.95 2.73
N GLN A 56 7.28 10.05 4.04
CA GLN A 56 7.45 11.31 4.72
C GLN A 56 8.64 12.12 4.18
N LYS A 57 9.79 11.44 3.94
CA LYS A 57 11.02 12.13 3.51
C LYS A 57 11.02 12.58 2.06
N ARG A 58 10.22 11.94 1.20
CA ARG A 58 10.29 12.09 -0.25
C ARG A 58 9.06 12.75 -0.86
N THR A 59 8.05 13.06 -0.03
CA THR A 59 6.81 13.67 -0.50
C THR A 59 6.36 14.80 0.42
N ASN A 60 5.32 15.50 0.00
CA ASN A 60 4.66 16.55 0.77
C ASN A 60 3.42 16.03 1.52
N ILE A 61 3.38 14.75 1.89
CA ILE A 61 2.20 14.11 2.48
C ILE A 61 1.67 14.81 3.74
N GLU A 62 2.55 15.26 4.63
CA GLU A 62 2.13 15.96 5.84
C GLU A 62 1.37 17.27 5.49
N ARG A 63 1.85 18.01 4.47
CA ARG A 63 1.19 19.20 3.99
C ARG A 63 -0.16 18.90 3.36
N LEU A 64 -0.25 17.86 2.52
CA LEU A 64 -1.51 17.46 1.89
C LEU A 64 -2.59 17.07 2.91
N LEU A 65 -2.17 16.52 4.05
CA LEU A 65 -3.10 16.03 5.08
C LEU A 65 -3.49 17.09 6.13
N ARG A 66 -2.90 18.28 6.09
CA ARG A 66 -2.96 19.27 7.17
C ARG A 66 -4.37 19.53 7.70
N HIS A 67 -5.35 19.59 6.83
CA HIS A 67 -6.75 19.87 7.16
C HIS A 67 -7.68 18.65 6.96
N THR A 68 -7.11 17.46 6.85
CA THR A 68 -7.87 16.22 6.57
C THR A 68 -7.83 15.29 7.77
N ASN A 69 -9.01 14.87 8.24
CA ASN A 69 -9.14 13.93 9.35
C ASN A 69 -8.86 12.49 8.88
N LEU A 70 -7.56 12.15 8.77
CA LEU A 70 -7.07 10.85 8.31
C LEU A 70 -5.81 10.44 9.08
N ILE A 71 -5.79 9.24 9.62
CA ILE A 71 -4.56 8.62 10.12
C ILE A 71 -3.84 7.97 8.95
N VAL A 72 -2.53 8.25 8.80
CA VAL A 72 -1.69 7.55 7.81
C VAL A 72 -0.63 6.73 8.51
N VAL A 73 -0.61 5.44 8.23
CA VAL A 73 0.30 4.44 8.80
C VAL A 73 1.33 4.03 7.75
N MET A 74 2.60 4.24 8.03
CA MET A 74 3.71 3.92 7.14
C MET A 74 4.59 2.84 7.79
N PRO A 75 4.33 1.54 7.51
CA PRO A 75 5.12 0.44 8.04
C PRO A 75 6.36 0.15 7.21
N SER A 76 7.25 -0.72 7.72
CA SER A 76 8.35 -1.30 6.95
C SER A 76 8.21 -2.82 6.82
N THR A 77 8.44 -3.33 5.61
CA THR A 77 8.51 -4.77 5.27
C THR A 77 9.92 -5.18 4.82
N ASP A 78 10.90 -4.28 4.92
CA ASP A 78 12.24 -4.47 4.39
C ASP A 78 12.16 -4.90 2.89
N LEU A 79 12.74 -6.03 2.53
CA LEU A 79 12.64 -6.63 1.20
C LEU A 79 11.67 -7.83 1.14
N GLY A 80 10.72 -7.91 2.08
CA GLY A 80 9.82 -9.06 2.26
C GLY A 80 8.56 -9.06 1.40
N TRP A 81 8.41 -8.10 0.47
CA TRP A 81 7.32 -8.07 -0.53
C TRP A 81 5.91 -8.23 0.07
N TYR A 82 5.73 -7.77 1.31
CA TYR A 82 4.43 -7.89 2.00
C TYR A 82 3.87 -9.32 1.95
N THR A 83 4.78 -10.31 2.09
CA THR A 83 4.44 -11.74 2.04
C THR A 83 5.04 -12.48 3.24
N ASN A 84 4.49 -13.62 3.57
CA ASN A 84 5.19 -14.57 4.44
C ASN A 84 6.25 -15.23 3.57
N THR A 85 7.51 -14.83 3.76
CA THR A 85 8.61 -15.24 2.88
C THR A 85 8.94 -16.71 3.03
N ALA A 86 9.40 -17.34 1.97
CA ALA A 86 9.89 -18.71 1.99
C ALA A 86 11.12 -18.89 2.89
N SER A 87 11.88 -17.80 3.13
CA SER A 87 12.99 -17.75 4.09
C SER A 87 12.54 -17.71 5.57
N GLY A 88 11.24 -17.72 5.85
CA GLY A 88 10.68 -17.85 7.21
C GLY A 88 10.35 -16.54 7.93
N LEU A 89 10.37 -15.40 7.24
CA LEU A 89 9.95 -14.11 7.81
C LEU A 89 8.51 -13.79 7.41
N PRO A 90 7.53 -13.84 8.35
CA PRO A 90 6.10 -13.69 8.05
C PRO A 90 5.68 -12.22 7.98
N TYR A 91 6.21 -11.46 7.01
CA TYR A 91 5.90 -10.03 6.86
C TYR A 91 4.43 -9.74 6.53
N TYR A 92 3.76 -10.62 5.78
CA TYR A 92 2.33 -10.45 5.54
C TYR A 92 1.55 -10.44 6.86
N ASP A 93 1.78 -11.43 7.71
CA ASP A 93 1.09 -11.53 9.01
C ASP A 93 1.44 -10.36 9.92
N ALA A 94 2.70 -9.91 9.90
CA ALA A 94 3.14 -8.76 10.68
C ALA A 94 2.42 -7.47 10.26
N ILE A 95 2.27 -7.22 8.95
CA ILE A 95 1.70 -5.97 8.43
C ILE A 95 0.17 -6.03 8.36
N ALA A 96 -0.42 -7.12 7.86
CA ALA A 96 -1.86 -7.21 7.62
C ALA A 96 -2.68 -7.63 8.86
N ILE A 97 -2.05 -8.34 9.81
CA ILE A 97 -2.75 -8.93 10.96
C ILE A 97 -2.29 -8.31 12.29
N GLU A 98 -0.98 -8.30 12.57
CA GLU A 98 -0.45 -7.83 13.85
C GLU A 98 -0.50 -6.31 13.97
N LEU A 99 0.06 -5.59 13.00
CA LEU A 99 0.22 -4.14 13.07
C LEU A 99 -1.10 -3.39 13.34
N PRO A 100 -2.24 -3.70 12.70
CA PRO A 100 -3.50 -3.02 13.02
C PRO A 100 -3.92 -3.19 14.47
N ARG A 101 -3.66 -4.36 15.08
CA ARG A 101 -3.97 -4.63 16.49
C ARG A 101 -3.04 -3.88 17.43
N VAL A 102 -1.76 -3.74 17.08
CA VAL A 102 -0.78 -2.94 17.82
C VAL A 102 -1.17 -1.49 17.81
N LEU A 103 -1.44 -0.93 16.63
CA LEU A 103 -1.79 0.48 16.46
C LEU A 103 -3.11 0.86 17.13
N LYS A 104 -4.11 -0.03 17.14
CA LYS A 104 -5.37 0.21 17.84
C LYS A 104 -5.20 0.43 19.35
N ARG A 105 -4.12 -0.09 19.94
CA ARG A 105 -3.79 0.16 21.36
C ARG A 105 -3.21 1.54 21.58
N PHE A 106 -2.44 2.06 20.62
CA PHE A 106 -1.88 3.41 20.68
C PHE A 106 -2.87 4.48 20.24
N PHE A 107 -3.71 4.15 19.26
CA PHE A 107 -4.70 5.05 18.66
C PHE A 107 -6.10 4.45 18.78
N PRO A 108 -6.73 4.51 19.97
CA PRO A 108 -8.04 3.91 20.19
C PRO A 108 -9.14 4.52 19.32
N ASN A 109 -8.92 5.75 18.79
CA ASN A 109 -9.85 6.45 17.92
C ASN A 109 -9.72 6.05 16.44
N MET A 110 -8.71 5.27 16.07
CA MET A 110 -8.56 4.73 14.73
C MET A 110 -9.74 3.81 14.41
N THR A 111 -10.32 3.93 13.22
CA THR A 111 -11.48 3.13 12.81
C THR A 111 -11.21 1.61 12.84
N ASN A 112 -12.30 0.85 13.02
CA ASN A 112 -12.32 -0.61 12.77
C ASN A 112 -13.24 -0.94 11.58
N LYS A 113 -13.84 0.06 10.95
CA LYS A 113 -14.81 -0.13 9.88
C LYS A 113 -14.08 -0.29 8.55
N ARG A 114 -14.48 -1.30 7.78
CA ARG A 114 -13.92 -1.57 6.45
C ARG A 114 -14.04 -0.36 5.53
N GLU A 115 -15.20 0.31 5.52
CA GLU A 115 -15.48 1.46 4.65
C GLU A 115 -14.60 2.68 4.92
N LYS A 116 -13.94 2.75 6.08
CA LYS A 116 -13.00 3.80 6.48
C LYS A 116 -11.55 3.31 6.54
N THR A 117 -11.25 2.09 6.06
CA THR A 117 -9.90 1.50 6.09
C THR A 117 -9.39 1.34 4.66
N PHE A 118 -8.23 1.94 4.38
CA PHE A 118 -7.64 2.05 3.05
C PHE A 118 -6.20 1.57 3.05
N ILE A 119 -5.70 1.16 1.88
CA ILE A 119 -4.31 0.76 1.70
C ILE A 119 -3.80 1.26 0.35
N ALA A 120 -2.58 1.78 0.33
CA ALA A 120 -1.94 2.22 -0.91
C ALA A 120 -0.44 1.96 -0.84
N GLY A 121 0.22 1.98 -2.00
CA GLY A 121 1.67 1.86 -2.03
C GLY A 121 2.25 2.05 -3.41
N LEU A 122 3.58 2.16 -3.47
CA LEU A 122 4.32 2.28 -4.72
C LEU A 122 5.18 1.03 -5.00
N SER A 123 5.36 0.68 -6.27
CA SER A 123 6.27 -0.40 -6.69
C SER A 123 5.97 -1.72 -5.95
N MET A 124 6.93 -2.27 -5.20
CA MET A 124 6.72 -3.40 -4.27
C MET A 124 5.52 -3.17 -3.33
N GLY A 125 5.35 -1.93 -2.81
CA GLY A 125 4.23 -1.56 -1.95
C GLY A 125 2.89 -1.50 -2.69
N GLY A 126 2.89 -1.18 -3.99
CA GLY A 126 1.70 -1.25 -4.83
C GLY A 126 1.20 -2.69 -4.99
N TYR A 127 2.11 -3.62 -5.24
CA TYR A 127 1.81 -5.05 -5.19
C TYR A 127 1.30 -5.47 -3.81
N GLY A 128 1.99 -5.05 -2.73
CA GLY A 128 1.60 -5.34 -1.35
C GLY A 128 0.20 -4.85 -1.00
N ALA A 129 -0.15 -3.63 -1.43
CA ALA A 129 -1.47 -3.05 -1.21
C ALA A 129 -2.59 -3.88 -1.86
N TYR A 130 -2.42 -4.25 -3.12
CA TYR A 130 -3.37 -5.12 -3.82
C TYR A 130 -3.45 -6.51 -3.19
N LYS A 131 -2.30 -7.13 -2.90
CA LYS A 131 -2.22 -8.44 -2.27
C LYS A 131 -2.97 -8.49 -0.94
N ILE A 132 -2.69 -7.54 -0.05
CA ILE A 132 -3.33 -7.49 1.27
C ILE A 132 -4.83 -7.25 1.12
N ALA A 133 -5.24 -6.32 0.25
CA ALA A 133 -6.65 -6.02 0.03
C ALA A 133 -7.43 -7.20 -0.58
N LEU A 134 -6.81 -8.00 -1.46
CA LEU A 134 -7.42 -9.20 -2.05
C LEU A 134 -7.47 -10.38 -1.07
N SER A 135 -6.57 -10.40 -0.08
CA SER A 135 -6.45 -11.51 0.88
C SER A 135 -7.22 -11.30 2.18
N THR A 136 -7.84 -10.11 2.38
CA THR A 136 -8.60 -9.78 3.60
C THR A 136 -9.85 -8.99 3.25
N ASP A 137 -10.84 -9.00 4.14
CA ASP A 137 -12.07 -8.21 4.05
C ASP A 137 -11.97 -6.82 4.72
N LYS A 138 -10.75 -6.40 5.12
CA LYS A 138 -10.54 -5.20 5.95
C LYS A 138 -10.55 -3.88 5.18
N PHE A 139 -10.26 -3.91 3.89
CA PHE A 139 -10.02 -2.70 3.10
C PHE A 139 -11.14 -2.46 2.10
N SER A 140 -11.69 -1.25 2.09
CA SER A 140 -12.69 -0.83 1.10
C SER A 140 -12.05 -0.31 -0.18
N HIS A 141 -10.85 0.30 -0.07
CA HIS A 141 -10.11 0.89 -1.18
C HIS A 141 -8.64 0.51 -1.12
N ALA A 142 -8.07 0.18 -2.27
CA ALA A 142 -6.66 -0.15 -2.43
C ALA A 142 -6.07 0.58 -3.65
N ALA A 143 -4.88 1.18 -3.49
CA ALA A 143 -4.25 1.93 -4.57
C ALA A 143 -2.79 1.51 -4.81
N SER A 144 -2.37 1.61 -6.07
CA SER A 144 -1.02 1.26 -6.52
C SER A 144 -0.44 2.33 -7.43
N PHE A 145 0.76 2.79 -7.13
CA PHE A 145 1.53 3.68 -7.99
C PHE A 145 2.73 2.93 -8.54
N SER A 146 2.80 2.78 -9.87
CA SER A 146 3.85 2.00 -10.52
C SER A 146 4.07 0.63 -9.87
N GLY A 147 3.00 -0.07 -9.49
CA GLY A 147 3.09 -1.32 -8.73
C GLY A 147 3.64 -2.47 -9.55
N ALA A 148 4.32 -3.41 -8.91
CA ALA A 148 4.76 -4.65 -9.54
C ALA A 148 3.58 -5.65 -9.63
N LEU A 149 2.46 -5.22 -10.26
CA LEU A 149 1.16 -5.91 -10.21
C LEU A 149 1.15 -7.25 -10.95
N ALA A 150 2.05 -7.44 -11.92
CA ALA A 150 2.17 -8.70 -12.66
C ALA A 150 2.99 -9.78 -11.94
N MET A 151 3.46 -9.49 -10.71
CA MET A 151 4.29 -10.41 -9.93
C MET A 151 3.62 -11.79 -9.77
N GLY A 152 4.33 -12.84 -10.19
CA GLY A 152 3.85 -14.22 -10.08
C GLY A 152 2.75 -14.62 -11.08
N MET A 153 2.30 -13.72 -11.97
CA MET A 153 1.37 -14.05 -13.04
C MET A 153 2.06 -14.86 -14.15
N ASP A 154 1.31 -15.68 -14.87
CA ASP A 154 1.84 -16.53 -15.93
C ASP A 154 2.57 -15.71 -17.01
N GLY A 155 3.77 -16.15 -17.37
CA GLY A 155 4.63 -15.49 -18.36
C GLY A 155 5.39 -14.27 -17.85
N GLN A 156 5.29 -13.95 -16.55
CA GLN A 156 6.00 -12.82 -15.93
C GLN A 156 7.11 -13.36 -15.01
N ASP A 157 8.35 -13.20 -15.45
CA ASP A 157 9.54 -13.55 -14.64
C ASP A 157 9.94 -12.36 -13.76
N PRO A 158 9.85 -12.46 -12.42
CA PRO A 158 10.26 -11.41 -11.50
C PRO A 158 11.71 -10.95 -11.73
N ALA A 159 12.62 -11.86 -12.02
CA ALA A 159 14.03 -11.55 -12.25
C ALA A 159 14.23 -10.73 -13.53
N ALA A 160 13.47 -11.01 -14.58
CA ALA A 160 13.53 -10.23 -15.82
C ALA A 160 12.93 -8.82 -15.66
N VAL A 161 11.90 -8.67 -14.84
CA VAL A 161 11.17 -7.40 -14.67
C VAL A 161 11.86 -6.47 -13.66
N VAL A 162 12.30 -7.01 -12.52
CA VAL A 162 12.84 -6.22 -11.39
C VAL A 162 14.37 -6.33 -11.27
N GLY A 163 14.96 -7.40 -11.79
CA GLY A 163 16.43 -7.52 -11.96
C GLY A 163 17.19 -8.15 -10.79
N GLU A 164 16.51 -8.70 -9.77
CA GLU A 164 17.18 -9.37 -8.65
C GLU A 164 17.54 -10.83 -8.99
N SER A 165 18.44 -11.43 -8.19
CA SER A 165 18.87 -12.81 -8.40
C SER A 165 17.76 -13.84 -8.19
N VAL A 166 17.85 -14.99 -8.85
CA VAL A 166 16.93 -16.11 -8.65
C VAL A 166 16.88 -16.54 -7.18
N ALA A 167 18.04 -16.56 -6.49
CA ALA A 167 18.12 -16.93 -5.09
C ALA A 167 17.34 -15.95 -4.19
N TYR A 168 17.37 -14.65 -4.50
CA TYR A 168 16.56 -13.64 -3.81
C TYR A 168 15.07 -13.94 -3.96
N TRP A 169 14.60 -14.15 -5.19
CA TRP A 169 13.19 -14.45 -5.45
C TRP A 169 12.73 -15.76 -4.83
N GLN A 170 13.58 -16.78 -4.83
CA GLN A 170 13.29 -18.03 -4.12
C GLN A 170 13.21 -17.84 -2.61
N GLY A 171 14.01 -16.95 -2.02
CA GLY A 171 13.92 -16.59 -0.61
C GLY A 171 12.62 -15.89 -0.25
N VAL A 172 12.06 -15.09 -1.15
CA VAL A 172 10.79 -14.37 -0.95
C VAL A 172 9.59 -15.26 -1.24
N PHE A 173 9.49 -15.81 -2.47
CA PHE A 173 8.28 -16.46 -2.97
C PHE A 173 8.36 -18.00 -3.03
N GLY A 174 9.51 -18.59 -2.69
CA GLY A 174 9.74 -20.03 -2.83
C GLY A 174 10.16 -20.44 -4.23
N ASP A 175 9.97 -21.72 -4.55
CA ASP A 175 10.38 -22.29 -5.84
C ASP A 175 9.54 -21.69 -6.99
N LEU A 176 10.17 -20.81 -7.77
CA LEU A 176 9.54 -20.11 -8.90
C LEU A 176 9.17 -21.04 -10.07
N SER A 177 9.79 -22.23 -10.16
CA SER A 177 9.49 -23.23 -11.20
C SER A 177 8.21 -24.04 -10.93
N LYS A 178 7.67 -23.95 -9.71
CA LYS A 178 6.48 -24.65 -9.26
C LYS A 178 5.33 -23.65 -9.08
N ASN A 179 4.12 -24.17 -9.02
CA ASN A 179 2.90 -23.38 -8.73
C ASN A 179 2.95 -22.60 -7.40
N VAL A 180 4.05 -22.64 -6.67
CA VAL A 180 4.25 -21.89 -5.40
C VAL A 180 4.25 -20.38 -5.65
N ALA A 181 4.96 -19.91 -6.68
CA ALA A 181 4.96 -18.50 -7.03
C ALA A 181 3.55 -18.00 -7.43
N ARG A 182 2.76 -18.86 -8.06
CA ARG A 182 1.39 -18.56 -8.49
C ARG A 182 0.45 -18.24 -7.32
N GLN A 183 0.70 -18.79 -6.12
CA GLN A 183 -0.07 -18.46 -4.91
C GLN A 183 0.07 -17.00 -4.50
N HIS A 184 1.12 -16.34 -4.95
CA HIS A 184 1.39 -14.93 -4.68
C HIS A 184 0.92 -14.00 -5.80
N ALA A 185 0.46 -14.55 -6.94
CA ALA A 185 -0.06 -13.77 -8.06
C ALA A 185 -1.39 -13.10 -7.68
N LEU A 186 -1.51 -11.82 -8.04
CA LEU A 186 -2.74 -11.06 -7.76
C LEU A 186 -3.95 -11.66 -8.48
N SER A 187 -3.77 -12.28 -9.65
CA SER A 187 -4.84 -12.99 -10.37
C SER A 187 -5.41 -14.15 -9.55
N THR A 188 -4.55 -14.97 -8.96
CA THR A 188 -4.98 -16.10 -8.10
C THR A 188 -5.73 -15.59 -6.85
N LEU A 189 -5.23 -14.51 -6.23
CA LEU A 189 -5.91 -13.91 -5.08
C LEU A 189 -7.25 -13.28 -5.47
N ALA A 190 -7.34 -12.68 -6.65
CA ALA A 190 -8.58 -12.10 -7.17
C ALA A 190 -9.68 -13.14 -7.44
N GLU A 191 -9.31 -14.35 -7.87
CA GLU A 191 -10.26 -15.45 -8.06
C GLU A 191 -11.01 -15.83 -6.77
N SER A 192 -10.30 -15.77 -5.63
CA SER A 192 -10.84 -16.16 -4.31
C SER A 192 -11.38 -14.99 -3.48
N SER A 193 -11.17 -13.74 -3.92
CA SER A 193 -11.60 -12.54 -3.19
C SER A 193 -13.11 -12.29 -3.30
N ASP A 194 -13.67 -11.53 -2.36
CA ASP A 194 -15.09 -11.09 -2.39
C ASP A 194 -15.38 -9.99 -3.43
N LYS A 195 -14.35 -9.44 -4.06
CA LYS A 195 -14.38 -8.40 -5.10
C LYS A 195 -15.10 -7.10 -4.70
N LYS A 196 -15.24 -6.84 -3.42
CA LYS A 196 -15.92 -5.64 -2.89
C LYS A 196 -14.99 -4.45 -2.72
N THR A 197 -13.67 -4.68 -2.75
CA THR A 197 -12.67 -3.62 -2.68
C THR A 197 -12.63 -2.87 -4.01
N LYS A 198 -12.63 -1.56 -3.96
CA LYS A 198 -12.36 -0.70 -5.11
C LYS A 198 -10.85 -0.51 -5.23
N PHE A 199 -10.36 -0.58 -6.46
CA PHE A 199 -8.95 -0.48 -6.75
C PHE A 199 -8.66 0.77 -7.58
N TYR A 200 -7.52 1.39 -7.33
CA TYR A 200 -6.94 2.46 -8.12
C TYR A 200 -5.53 2.06 -8.54
N ALA A 201 -5.15 2.30 -9.77
CA ALA A 201 -3.79 2.15 -10.22
C ALA A 201 -3.36 3.33 -11.07
N TRP A 202 -2.10 3.74 -10.91
CA TRP A 202 -1.42 4.67 -11.79
C TRP A 202 -0.05 4.12 -12.17
N CYS A 203 0.34 4.27 -13.45
CA CYS A 203 1.69 3.97 -13.92
C CYS A 203 2.05 4.91 -15.07
N GLY A 204 3.23 5.52 -15.01
CA GLY A 204 3.71 6.41 -16.06
C GLY A 204 4.12 5.67 -17.33
N TYR A 205 3.94 6.28 -18.52
CA TYR A 205 4.29 5.66 -19.81
C TYR A 205 5.79 5.33 -19.97
N GLU A 206 6.67 6.07 -19.29
CA GLU A 206 8.12 5.88 -19.34
C GLU A 206 8.64 5.03 -18.16
N ASP A 207 7.73 4.46 -17.35
CA ASP A 207 8.06 3.56 -16.25
C ASP A 207 8.37 2.15 -16.80
N PHE A 208 9.44 1.53 -16.31
CA PHE A 208 9.81 0.17 -16.75
C PHE A 208 8.75 -0.88 -16.40
N LEU A 209 7.87 -0.62 -15.43
CA LEU A 209 6.74 -1.47 -15.09
C LEU A 209 5.47 -1.17 -15.89
N TYR A 210 5.49 -0.21 -16.82
CA TYR A 210 4.29 0.19 -17.56
C TYR A 210 3.63 -0.98 -18.28
N GLN A 211 4.36 -1.74 -19.08
CA GLN A 211 3.82 -2.88 -19.82
C GLN A 211 3.30 -3.99 -18.91
N ALA A 212 3.99 -4.23 -17.78
CA ALA A 212 3.54 -5.18 -16.77
C ALA A 212 2.25 -4.72 -16.07
N ASN A 213 2.07 -3.41 -15.85
CA ASN A 213 0.83 -2.85 -15.32
C ASN A 213 -0.32 -2.99 -16.33
N GLU A 214 -0.12 -2.64 -17.62
CA GLU A 214 -1.13 -2.83 -18.66
C GLU A 214 -1.63 -4.28 -18.71
N PHE A 215 -0.70 -5.23 -18.70
CA PHE A 215 -1.03 -6.65 -18.67
C PHE A 215 -1.83 -7.02 -17.40
N ALA A 216 -1.31 -6.70 -16.22
CA ALA A 216 -1.93 -7.08 -14.96
C ALA A 216 -3.32 -6.46 -14.78
N ILE A 217 -3.49 -5.17 -15.11
CA ILE A 217 -4.77 -4.47 -15.00
C ILE A 217 -5.82 -5.10 -15.91
N LYS A 218 -5.44 -5.46 -17.15
CA LYS A 218 -6.33 -6.14 -18.07
C LYS A 218 -6.82 -7.48 -17.52
N GLU A 219 -5.91 -8.31 -17.01
CA GLU A 219 -6.23 -9.61 -16.41
C GLU A 219 -7.12 -9.46 -15.16
N LEU A 220 -6.77 -8.54 -14.25
CA LEU A 220 -7.53 -8.31 -13.03
C LEU A 220 -8.95 -7.76 -13.30
N LYS A 221 -9.12 -6.88 -14.30
CA LYS A 221 -10.44 -6.42 -14.75
C LYS A 221 -11.26 -7.57 -15.36
N ALA A 222 -10.62 -8.45 -16.13
CA ALA A 222 -11.29 -9.63 -16.70
C ALA A 222 -11.79 -10.59 -15.60
N LEU A 223 -11.11 -10.64 -14.44
CA LEU A 223 -11.55 -11.38 -13.25
C LEU A 223 -12.66 -10.65 -12.46
N GLY A 224 -13.08 -9.47 -12.88
CA GLY A 224 -14.22 -8.73 -12.32
C GLY A 224 -13.84 -7.76 -11.19
N LEU A 225 -12.58 -7.35 -11.06
CA LEU A 225 -12.21 -6.30 -10.11
C LEU A 225 -12.62 -4.91 -10.62
N ASP A 226 -13.16 -4.08 -9.71
CA ASP A 226 -13.46 -2.67 -9.95
C ASP A 226 -12.17 -1.84 -9.83
N ILE A 227 -11.53 -1.54 -10.97
CA ILE A 227 -10.24 -0.85 -11.04
C ILE A 227 -10.35 0.44 -11.84
N THR A 228 -10.15 1.58 -11.17
CA THR A 228 -9.84 2.86 -11.83
C THR A 228 -8.37 2.86 -12.21
N TYR A 229 -8.06 2.89 -13.50
CA TYR A 229 -6.68 2.91 -13.98
C TYR A 229 -6.38 4.21 -14.73
N CYS A 230 -5.35 4.90 -14.27
CA CYS A 230 -4.85 6.14 -14.85
C CYS A 230 -3.40 5.97 -15.31
N ASN A 231 -3.04 6.62 -16.41
CA ASN A 231 -1.68 6.67 -16.91
C ASN A 231 -1.43 8.02 -17.62
N ASP A 232 -0.22 8.52 -17.51
CA ASP A 232 0.25 9.73 -18.19
C ASP A 232 1.79 9.69 -18.32
N ARG A 233 2.42 10.83 -18.63
CA ARG A 233 3.89 10.92 -18.61
C ARG A 233 4.42 10.69 -17.21
N GLY A 234 5.39 9.80 -17.10
CA GLY A 234 6.01 9.53 -15.81
C GLY A 234 6.96 8.36 -15.84
N LYS A 235 7.90 8.37 -14.90
CA LYS A 235 8.90 7.35 -14.69
C LYS A 235 8.75 6.72 -13.32
N HIS A 236 9.54 5.71 -13.02
CA HIS A 236 9.60 5.04 -11.72
C HIS A 236 10.34 5.89 -10.69
N GLU A 237 9.75 7.05 -10.34
CA GLU A 237 10.41 8.05 -9.50
C GLU A 237 9.44 8.73 -8.54
N TRP A 238 9.98 9.18 -7.40
CA TRP A 238 9.25 9.85 -6.31
C TRP A 238 8.53 11.13 -6.73
N TYR A 239 9.06 11.86 -7.71
CA TYR A 239 8.43 13.08 -8.24
C TYR A 239 6.99 12.80 -8.71
N TYR A 240 6.79 11.72 -9.45
CA TYR A 240 5.48 11.35 -9.96
C TYR A 240 4.59 10.76 -8.86
N TRP A 241 5.12 9.90 -8.00
CA TRP A 241 4.36 9.33 -6.89
C TRP A 241 3.89 10.37 -5.89
N ASN A 242 4.67 11.45 -5.67
CA ASN A 242 4.24 12.59 -4.87
C ASN A 242 3.02 13.29 -5.47
N GLN A 243 2.94 13.42 -6.78
CA GLN A 243 1.76 13.98 -7.46
C GLN A 243 0.54 13.07 -7.31
N GLN A 244 0.73 11.75 -7.35
CA GLN A 244 -0.35 10.78 -7.22
C GLN A 244 -0.97 10.70 -5.82
N LEU A 245 -0.29 11.21 -4.79
CA LEU A 245 -0.87 11.29 -3.44
C LEU A 245 -2.14 12.17 -3.40
N GLU A 246 -2.13 13.30 -4.09
CA GLU A 246 -3.30 14.19 -4.13
C GLU A 246 -4.46 13.49 -4.85
N SER A 247 -4.20 12.85 -6.00
CA SER A 247 -5.19 12.06 -6.74
C SER A 247 -5.76 10.91 -5.90
N LEU A 248 -4.91 10.26 -5.08
CA LEU A 248 -5.35 9.24 -4.13
C LEU A 248 -6.31 9.82 -3.10
N LEU A 249 -5.96 10.93 -2.46
CA LEU A 249 -6.77 11.55 -1.41
C LEU A 249 -8.12 12.03 -1.94
N GLU A 250 -8.18 12.51 -3.18
CA GLU A 250 -9.41 12.88 -3.88
C GLU A 250 -10.28 11.65 -4.24
N TRP A 251 -9.65 10.52 -4.55
CA TRP A 251 -10.37 9.29 -4.92
C TRP A 251 -10.91 8.53 -3.71
N LEU A 252 -10.26 8.64 -2.55
CA LEU A 252 -10.71 7.97 -1.33
C LEU A 252 -12.04 8.57 -0.83
N PRO A 253 -12.94 7.76 -0.24
CA PRO A 253 -14.21 8.23 0.31
C PRO A 253 -14.03 8.92 1.67
N ILE A 254 -13.23 9.98 1.68
CA ILE A 254 -12.94 10.83 2.84
C ILE A 254 -13.29 12.26 2.53
N ASN A 255 -13.45 13.09 3.56
CA ASN A 255 -13.55 14.53 3.37
C ASN A 255 -12.14 15.11 3.23
N TYR A 256 -11.56 14.99 2.02
CA TYR A 256 -10.24 15.56 1.73
C TYR A 256 -10.34 17.07 1.57
N VAL A 257 -9.64 17.80 2.41
CA VAL A 257 -9.57 19.26 2.37
C VAL A 257 -8.28 19.69 1.69
N LYS A 258 -8.41 20.19 0.47
CA LYS A 258 -7.29 20.76 -0.29
C LYS A 258 -6.79 22.04 0.37
N GLU A 259 -5.49 22.12 0.61
CA GLU A 259 -4.88 23.39 0.99
C GLU A 259 -4.99 24.37 -0.18
N GLU A 260 -5.57 25.55 0.07
CA GLU A 260 -5.59 26.60 -0.94
C GLU A 260 -4.14 26.96 -1.31
N ARG A 261 -3.83 26.86 -2.59
CA ARG A 261 -2.56 27.37 -3.09
C ARG A 261 -2.62 28.87 -2.99
N LEU A 262 -1.83 29.44 -2.10
CA LEU A 262 -1.57 30.87 -2.10
C LEU A 262 -0.99 31.19 -3.48
N SER A 263 -1.76 31.90 -4.28
CA SER A 263 -1.39 32.40 -5.60
C SER A 263 -0.30 33.46 -5.50
#